data_4682f6599be28b2ad5f24f110363b840
#
_entry.id   4682f6599be28b2ad5f24f110363b840
#
_cell.length_a   1.000
_cell.length_b   1.000
_cell.length_c   1.000
_cell.angle_alpha   90.00
_cell.angle_beta   90.00
_cell.angle_gamma   90.00
#
_symmetry.space_group_name_H-M   'P 1'
#
loop_
_entity.id
_entity.type
_entity.pdbx_description
1 polymer ?
#
loop_
_entity_poly.entity_id
_entity_poly.type
_entity_poly.pdbx_seq_one_letter_code
_entity_poly.pdbx_strand_id
1 'polypeptide(L)'
;MLRAEGLEVREFPGWRDRGHGDFGSIWGVVAHHTGNNPPSNNPRYISEHPDLGLCSQLHLARDGVVTVCGVGVAWHAGQGFYPGLPTDNANYHTIGIEAENNGTEGWSDSQYSAYVKAVAAILRKLGYDSSHVIGHKEWAGRAQGKWDPGSMDMDAFRADVQKQIDNKNDEGFLMALNDADQHRVLFELTNRFPSRVQGSTFADTLVGYVLEMDRKVEELHESRKALEAKLDAVLAKVAA
;
A
#
# COMPACT_ATOMS: atom_id res chain seq x y z
N MET A 1 0.99 -6.52 3.82
CA MET A 1 0.53 -5.14 3.68
C MET A 1 0.39 -4.48 5.05
N LEU A 2 -0.62 -4.75 5.90
CA LEU A 2 -0.79 -4.07 7.19
C LEU A 2 0.41 -4.19 8.15
N ARG A 3 1.00 -5.38 8.31
CA ARG A 3 2.20 -5.60 9.14
C ARG A 3 3.42 -4.79 8.66
N ALA A 4 3.51 -4.51 7.37
CA ALA A 4 4.58 -3.67 6.81
C ALA A 4 4.44 -2.18 7.18
N GLU A 5 3.28 -1.75 7.69
CA GLU A 5 3.07 -0.42 8.28
C GLU A 5 3.47 -0.34 9.78
N GLY A 6 4.01 -1.42 10.33
CA GLY A 6 4.30 -1.52 11.76
C GLY A 6 3.07 -1.75 12.64
N LEU A 7 1.95 -2.19 12.04
CA LEU A 7 0.73 -2.52 12.78
C LEU A 7 0.82 -3.91 13.42
N GLU A 8 0.34 -4.03 14.66
CA GLU A 8 0.03 -5.34 15.23
C GLU A 8 -1.23 -5.87 14.56
N VAL A 9 -1.11 -7.01 13.87
CA VAL A 9 -2.20 -7.60 13.10
C VAL A 9 -2.49 -9.01 13.60
N ARG A 10 -3.73 -9.24 14.02
CA ARG A 10 -4.29 -10.54 14.39
C ARG A 10 -5.19 -11.04 13.27
N GLU A 11 -5.32 -12.34 13.17
CA GLU A 11 -6.18 -13.00 12.19
C GLU A 11 -7.27 -13.77 12.95
N PHE A 12 -8.54 -13.40 12.74
CA PHE A 12 -9.64 -14.10 13.37
C PHE A 12 -9.80 -15.51 12.74
N PRO A 13 -10.00 -16.57 13.53
CA PRO A 13 -10.12 -17.92 12.99
C PRO A 13 -11.12 -18.01 11.84
N GLY A 14 -10.74 -18.64 10.71
CA GLY A 14 -11.59 -18.79 9.53
C GLY A 14 -11.73 -17.54 8.64
N TRP A 15 -10.94 -16.48 8.87
CA TRP A 15 -11.03 -15.22 8.13
C TRP A 15 -10.87 -15.37 6.61
N ARG A 16 -10.10 -16.39 6.14
CA ARG A 16 -9.84 -16.58 4.70
C ARG A 16 -11.07 -17.01 3.91
N ASP A 17 -12.01 -17.66 4.58
CA ASP A 17 -13.21 -18.23 3.96
C ASP A 17 -14.48 -17.46 4.35
N ARG A 18 -14.31 -16.31 5.08
CA ARG A 18 -15.44 -15.55 5.61
C ARG A 18 -15.76 -14.37 4.71
N GLY A 19 -17.06 -14.20 4.42
CA GLY A 19 -17.63 -13.11 3.63
C GLY A 19 -18.88 -13.56 2.89
N HIS A 20 -19.53 -12.60 2.21
CA HIS A 20 -20.76 -12.80 1.44
C HIS A 20 -20.49 -12.85 -0.07
N GLY A 21 -19.44 -13.54 -0.47
CA GLY A 21 -18.95 -13.64 -1.84
C GLY A 21 -17.73 -12.74 -2.10
N ASP A 22 -17.29 -12.76 -3.35
CA ASP A 22 -16.11 -12.05 -3.78
C ASP A 22 -16.42 -10.61 -4.19
N PHE A 23 -15.44 -9.73 -4.02
CA PHE A 23 -15.48 -8.38 -4.58
C PHE A 23 -15.35 -8.42 -6.10
N GLY A 24 -16.03 -7.46 -6.75
CA GLY A 24 -15.62 -7.00 -8.07
C GLY A 24 -14.44 -6.00 -7.95
N SER A 25 -14.57 -4.83 -8.54
CA SER A 25 -13.62 -3.75 -8.33
C SER A 25 -13.85 -3.08 -6.98
N ILE A 26 -12.79 -2.96 -6.17
CA ILE A 26 -12.86 -2.25 -4.90
C ILE A 26 -12.58 -0.76 -5.18
N TRP A 27 -13.51 0.09 -4.78
CA TRP A 27 -13.41 1.54 -4.91
C TRP A 27 -12.55 2.16 -3.80
N GLY A 28 -12.61 1.62 -2.58
CA GLY A 28 -11.87 2.18 -1.46
C GLY A 28 -12.32 1.64 -0.10
N VAL A 29 -12.34 2.53 0.90
CA VAL A 29 -12.57 2.20 2.31
C VAL A 29 -13.74 3.01 2.88
N VAL A 30 -14.60 2.34 3.67
CA VAL A 30 -15.55 3.02 4.56
C VAL A 30 -15.06 2.90 5.99
N ALA A 31 -14.89 4.04 6.63
CA ALA A 31 -14.48 4.15 8.02
C ALA A 31 -15.68 4.19 8.95
N HIS A 32 -15.68 3.33 9.99
CA HIS A 32 -16.73 3.19 10.98
C HIS A 32 -16.23 3.35 12.41
N HIS A 33 -17.15 3.46 13.36
CA HIS A 33 -16.95 3.10 14.75
C HIS A 33 -18.07 2.14 15.20
N THR A 34 -17.73 1.23 16.12
CA THR A 34 -18.66 0.19 16.59
C THR A 34 -19.83 0.72 17.43
N GLY A 35 -19.75 1.94 17.97
CA GLY A 35 -20.70 2.50 18.93
C GLY A 35 -20.57 1.95 20.35
N ASN A 36 -19.61 1.09 20.61
CA ASN A 36 -19.43 0.42 21.90
C ASN A 36 -18.67 1.29 22.90
N ASN A 37 -19.11 1.28 24.17
CA ASN A 37 -18.38 1.91 25.25
C ASN A 37 -17.12 1.09 25.65
N PRO A 38 -16.07 1.75 26.19
CA PRO A 38 -14.98 1.04 26.84
C PRO A 38 -15.47 0.15 28.00
N PRO A 39 -14.86 -0.99 28.27
CA PRO A 39 -13.66 -1.54 27.65
C PRO A 39 -13.95 -2.52 26.48
N SER A 40 -15.06 -2.38 25.77
CA SER A 40 -15.40 -3.30 24.67
C SER A 40 -14.24 -3.46 23.68
N ASN A 41 -13.98 -4.70 23.31
CA ASN A 41 -13.04 -5.12 22.26
C ASN A 41 -13.52 -6.46 21.71
N ASN A 42 -14.36 -6.44 20.69
CA ASN A 42 -15.10 -7.63 20.26
C ASN A 42 -15.01 -7.91 18.75
N PRO A 43 -13.82 -8.32 18.24
CA PRO A 43 -13.66 -8.72 16.86
C PRO A 43 -14.54 -9.92 16.45
N ARG A 44 -14.95 -10.75 17.42
CA ARG A 44 -15.87 -11.86 17.15
C ARG A 44 -17.22 -11.36 16.66
N TYR A 45 -17.77 -10.31 17.27
CA TYR A 45 -19.05 -9.73 16.87
C TYR A 45 -19.01 -9.18 15.45
N ILE A 46 -17.88 -8.59 15.07
CA ILE A 46 -17.66 -8.09 13.70
C ILE A 46 -17.48 -9.24 12.71
N SER A 47 -16.83 -10.33 13.13
CA SER A 47 -16.57 -11.49 12.26
C SER A 47 -17.79 -12.41 12.11
N GLU A 48 -18.58 -12.58 13.18
CA GLU A 48 -19.60 -13.62 13.32
C GLU A 48 -20.89 -13.04 13.90
N HIS A 49 -21.37 -11.92 13.31
CA HIS A 49 -22.63 -11.32 13.75
C HIS A 49 -23.79 -12.31 13.53
N PRO A 50 -24.68 -12.52 14.52
CA PRO A 50 -25.73 -13.53 14.44
C PRO A 50 -26.66 -13.37 13.23
N ASP A 51 -26.96 -12.12 12.85
CA ASP A 51 -27.89 -11.84 11.74
C ASP A 51 -27.18 -11.45 10.43
N LEU A 52 -25.97 -10.86 10.51
CA LEU A 52 -25.26 -10.30 9.35
C LEU A 52 -24.05 -11.12 8.91
N GLY A 53 -23.61 -12.09 9.72
CA GLY A 53 -22.34 -12.80 9.45
C GLY A 53 -21.14 -11.86 9.55
N LEU A 54 -20.39 -11.68 8.46
CA LEU A 54 -19.29 -10.71 8.41
C LEU A 54 -19.83 -9.30 8.31
N CYS A 55 -19.59 -8.47 9.34
CA CYS A 55 -19.98 -7.06 9.35
C CYS A 55 -18.92 -6.13 8.77
N SER A 56 -17.64 -6.46 8.89
CA SER A 56 -16.55 -5.65 8.35
C SER A 56 -15.31 -6.52 8.13
N GLN A 57 -14.49 -6.17 7.14
CA GLN A 57 -13.27 -6.92 6.86
C GLN A 57 -12.22 -6.76 7.94
N LEU A 58 -12.15 -5.58 8.55
CA LEU A 58 -11.21 -5.28 9.62
C LEU A 58 -11.93 -4.76 10.87
N HIS A 59 -11.42 -5.16 12.02
CA HIS A 59 -11.72 -4.58 13.31
C HIS A 59 -10.46 -3.90 13.86
N LEU A 60 -10.61 -2.69 14.41
CA LEU A 60 -9.55 -1.91 15.02
C LEU A 60 -9.84 -1.69 16.50
N ALA A 61 -9.03 -2.27 17.35
CA ALA A 61 -9.14 -2.09 18.79
C ALA A 61 -8.65 -0.71 19.26
N ARG A 62 -9.03 -0.29 20.49
CA ARG A 62 -8.63 1.01 21.07
C ARG A 62 -7.13 1.18 21.28
N ASP A 63 -6.40 0.07 21.46
CA ASP A 63 -4.94 0.03 21.59
C ASP A 63 -4.21 0.06 20.22
N GLY A 64 -4.94 0.08 19.11
CA GLY A 64 -4.40 0.11 17.75
C GLY A 64 -4.17 -1.26 17.12
N VAL A 65 -4.52 -2.35 17.81
CA VAL A 65 -4.43 -3.71 17.23
C VAL A 65 -5.50 -3.87 16.14
N VAL A 66 -5.08 -4.32 14.97
CA VAL A 66 -5.96 -4.61 13.84
C VAL A 66 -6.24 -6.11 13.78
N THR A 67 -7.52 -6.49 13.74
CA THR A 67 -7.93 -7.88 13.50
C THR A 67 -8.53 -8.03 12.11
N VAL A 68 -8.00 -8.95 11.31
CA VAL A 68 -8.59 -9.36 10.03
C VAL A 68 -9.76 -10.30 10.32
N CYS A 69 -10.97 -9.86 10.01
CA CYS A 69 -12.22 -10.56 10.29
C CYS A 69 -12.68 -11.43 9.14
N GLY A 70 -12.46 -11.00 7.91
CA GLY A 70 -12.80 -11.73 6.69
C GLY A 70 -12.21 -11.09 5.44
N VAL A 71 -12.24 -11.82 4.32
CA VAL A 71 -11.69 -11.38 3.02
C VAL A 71 -12.78 -11.09 1.98
N GLY A 72 -13.98 -11.66 2.14
CA GLY A 72 -15.09 -11.45 1.22
C GLY A 72 -15.88 -10.17 1.50
N VAL A 73 -16.93 -9.95 0.73
CA VAL A 73 -17.89 -8.87 0.94
C VAL A 73 -18.45 -8.92 2.37
N ALA A 74 -18.58 -7.76 3.01
CA ALA A 74 -19.13 -7.61 4.37
C ALA A 74 -20.32 -6.66 4.37
N TRP A 75 -21.24 -6.82 5.33
CA TRP A 75 -22.43 -5.97 5.45
C TRP A 75 -22.17 -4.83 6.43
N HIS A 76 -21.49 -3.76 5.99
CA HIS A 76 -21.09 -2.61 6.82
C HIS A 76 -21.72 -1.27 6.39
N ALA A 77 -21.96 -1.07 5.09
CA ALA A 77 -22.30 0.26 4.59
C ALA A 77 -23.81 0.54 4.52
N GLY A 78 -24.64 -0.51 4.37
CA GLY A 78 -26.08 -0.33 4.19
C GLY A 78 -26.44 0.50 2.95
N GLN A 79 -27.56 1.23 3.04
CA GLN A 79 -28.05 2.11 1.97
C GLN A 79 -27.43 3.50 2.06
N GLY A 80 -27.13 4.10 0.92
CA GLY A 80 -26.53 5.42 0.88
C GLY A 80 -26.14 5.86 -0.52
N PHE A 81 -25.46 6.99 -0.55
CA PHE A 81 -24.93 7.57 -1.79
C PHE A 81 -23.64 8.33 -1.53
N TYR A 82 -22.67 8.10 -2.40
CA TYR A 82 -21.44 8.90 -2.48
C TYR A 82 -20.95 8.94 -3.94
N PRO A 83 -20.42 10.08 -4.42
CA PRO A 83 -19.90 10.17 -5.78
C PRO A 83 -18.83 9.10 -6.06
N GLY A 84 -18.98 8.40 -7.19
CA GLY A 84 -18.07 7.31 -7.57
C GLY A 84 -18.46 5.92 -7.06
N LEU A 85 -19.46 5.82 -6.17
CA LEU A 85 -20.02 4.55 -5.71
C LEU A 85 -21.44 4.34 -6.25
N PRO A 86 -21.84 3.11 -6.61
CA PRO A 86 -23.23 2.81 -6.97
C PRO A 86 -24.14 3.03 -5.75
N THR A 87 -25.30 3.68 -5.98
CA THR A 87 -26.30 3.91 -4.93
C THR A 87 -26.70 2.60 -4.25
N ASP A 88 -26.80 2.61 -2.92
CA ASP A 88 -27.20 1.48 -2.07
C ASP A 88 -26.33 0.21 -2.22
N ASN A 89 -25.14 0.32 -2.79
CA ASN A 89 -24.31 -0.86 -3.12
C ASN A 89 -22.83 -0.75 -2.70
N ALA A 90 -22.49 0.10 -1.72
CA ALA A 90 -21.09 0.25 -1.29
C ALA A 90 -20.47 -1.03 -0.72
N ASN A 91 -21.24 -1.92 -0.11
CA ASN A 91 -20.73 -3.19 0.45
C ASN A 91 -19.93 -4.03 -0.55
N TYR A 92 -20.31 -4.01 -1.84
CA TYR A 92 -19.63 -4.78 -2.89
C TYR A 92 -18.42 -4.05 -3.49
N HIS A 93 -18.19 -2.80 -3.06
CA HIS A 93 -17.16 -1.95 -3.64
C HIS A 93 -16.22 -1.33 -2.61
N THR A 94 -16.39 -1.62 -1.32
CA THR A 94 -15.57 -1.02 -0.27
C THR A 94 -15.14 -2.03 0.79
N ILE A 95 -13.97 -1.78 1.37
CA ILE A 95 -13.48 -2.46 2.55
C ILE A 95 -13.93 -1.67 3.77
N GLY A 96 -14.62 -2.32 4.71
CA GLY A 96 -15.01 -1.73 5.99
C GLY A 96 -13.93 -1.89 7.05
N ILE A 97 -13.79 -0.88 7.91
CA ILE A 97 -13.00 -0.93 9.13
C ILE A 97 -13.86 -0.49 10.30
N GLU A 98 -14.21 -1.42 11.19
CA GLU A 98 -14.96 -1.15 12.42
C GLU A 98 -13.99 -0.90 13.57
N ALA A 99 -13.90 0.37 14.00
CA ALA A 99 -13.04 0.76 15.11
C ALA A 99 -13.81 0.82 16.44
N GLU A 100 -13.28 0.21 17.48
CA GLU A 100 -13.87 0.26 18.83
C GLU A 100 -13.84 1.68 19.36
N ASN A 101 -14.99 2.34 19.32
CA ASN A 101 -15.19 3.69 19.81
C ASN A 101 -16.71 3.93 19.99
N ASN A 102 -17.11 4.71 21.00
CA ASN A 102 -18.50 5.07 21.19
C ASN A 102 -18.92 6.33 20.40
N GLY A 103 -17.96 6.92 19.66
CA GLY A 103 -18.15 8.10 18.83
C GLY A 103 -18.05 9.44 19.57
N THR A 104 -17.99 9.45 20.91
CA THR A 104 -17.91 10.67 21.73
C THR A 104 -16.69 10.72 22.64
N GLU A 105 -15.99 9.60 22.83
CA GLU A 105 -14.81 9.49 23.71
C GLU A 105 -13.51 10.05 23.10
N GLY A 106 -13.56 10.50 21.83
CA GLY A 106 -12.36 10.88 21.08
C GLY A 106 -11.59 9.67 20.54
N TRP A 107 -10.44 9.93 19.96
CA TRP A 107 -9.55 8.90 19.38
C TRP A 107 -8.19 8.98 20.05
N SER A 108 -7.73 7.89 20.65
CA SER A 108 -6.37 7.85 21.19
C SER A 108 -5.34 7.92 20.08
N ASP A 109 -4.14 8.46 20.37
CA ASP A 109 -3.07 8.57 19.37
C ASP A 109 -2.70 7.21 18.75
N SER A 110 -2.68 6.14 19.57
CA SER A 110 -2.40 4.78 19.10
C SER A 110 -3.48 4.27 18.14
N GLN A 111 -4.76 4.45 18.47
CA GLN A 111 -5.88 4.01 17.64
C GLN A 111 -5.97 4.82 16.35
N TYR A 112 -5.89 6.16 16.46
CA TYR A 112 -5.94 7.04 15.30
C TYR A 112 -4.78 6.79 14.32
N SER A 113 -3.55 6.71 14.83
CA SER A 113 -2.38 6.37 14.02
C SER A 113 -2.52 5.02 13.33
N ALA A 114 -3.02 4.00 14.05
CA ALA A 114 -3.27 2.69 13.46
C ALA A 114 -4.36 2.72 12.38
N TYR A 115 -5.41 3.52 12.57
CA TYR A 115 -6.47 3.71 11.58
C TYR A 115 -5.93 4.33 10.30
N VAL A 116 -5.20 5.46 10.42
CA VAL A 116 -4.54 6.14 9.28
C VAL A 116 -3.65 5.17 8.51
N LYS A 117 -2.78 4.43 9.22
CA LYS A 117 -1.87 3.45 8.60
C LYS A 117 -2.61 2.30 7.90
N ALA A 118 -3.68 1.78 8.51
CA ALA A 118 -4.45 0.70 7.93
C ALA A 118 -5.13 1.13 6.62
N VAL A 119 -5.77 2.30 6.61
CA VAL A 119 -6.40 2.87 5.41
C VAL A 119 -5.36 3.17 4.33
N ALA A 120 -4.27 3.84 4.68
CA ALA A 120 -3.19 4.15 3.73
C ALA A 120 -2.59 2.89 3.09
N ALA A 121 -2.39 1.81 3.87
CA ALA A 121 -1.92 0.53 3.35
C ALA A 121 -2.87 -0.08 2.32
N ILE A 122 -4.18 -0.02 2.59
CA ILE A 122 -5.21 -0.53 1.68
C ILE A 122 -5.22 0.31 0.40
N LEU A 123 -5.33 1.64 0.51
CA LEU A 123 -5.43 2.53 -0.65
C LEU A 123 -4.18 2.44 -1.53
N ARG A 124 -2.99 2.43 -0.95
CA ARG A 124 -1.72 2.20 -1.69
C ARG A 124 -1.72 0.88 -2.45
N LYS A 125 -2.23 -0.20 -1.83
CA LYS A 125 -2.33 -1.51 -2.48
C LYS A 125 -3.30 -1.50 -3.65
N LEU A 126 -4.36 -0.68 -3.58
CA LEU A 126 -5.34 -0.50 -4.63
C LEU A 126 -4.88 0.50 -5.72
N GLY A 127 -3.83 1.29 -5.47
CA GLY A 127 -3.34 2.33 -6.36
C GLY A 127 -4.15 3.63 -6.29
N TYR A 128 -4.77 3.91 -5.15
CA TYR A 128 -5.63 5.07 -4.92
C TYR A 128 -5.00 6.06 -3.92
N ASP A 129 -5.44 7.31 -3.99
CA ASP A 129 -5.19 8.36 -3.02
C ASP A 129 -6.26 8.39 -1.90
N SER A 130 -6.12 9.33 -0.97
CA SER A 130 -7.01 9.43 0.18
C SER A 130 -8.45 9.87 -0.14
N SER A 131 -8.76 10.28 -1.38
CA SER A 131 -10.15 10.58 -1.79
C SER A 131 -11.03 9.33 -1.81
N HIS A 132 -10.41 8.14 -1.77
CA HIS A 132 -11.06 6.83 -1.74
C HIS A 132 -11.27 6.29 -0.31
N VAL A 133 -11.25 7.14 0.70
CA VAL A 133 -11.76 6.83 2.04
C VAL A 133 -12.87 7.79 2.43
N ILE A 134 -13.99 7.23 2.89
CA ILE A 134 -15.16 7.96 3.38
C ILE A 134 -15.56 7.47 4.76
N GLY A 135 -16.17 8.35 5.55
CA GLY A 135 -16.87 7.95 6.76
C GLY A 135 -18.26 7.39 6.43
N HIS A 136 -18.76 6.47 7.23
CA HIS A 136 -20.14 5.97 7.09
C HIS A 136 -21.17 7.09 7.12
N LYS A 137 -20.93 8.14 7.91
CA LYS A 137 -21.73 9.37 7.94
C LYS A 137 -21.80 10.12 6.60
N GLU A 138 -20.75 10.03 5.77
CA GLU A 138 -20.73 10.65 4.44
C GLU A 138 -21.49 9.80 3.42
N TRP A 139 -21.50 8.47 3.60
CA TRP A 139 -22.26 7.53 2.78
C TRP A 139 -23.74 7.47 3.14
N ALA A 140 -24.07 7.16 4.40
CA ALA A 140 -25.40 6.79 4.87
C ALA A 140 -26.05 7.82 5.82
N GLY A 141 -25.39 8.94 6.09
CA GLY A 141 -25.89 9.96 7.02
C GLY A 141 -27.27 10.47 6.63
N ARG A 142 -27.50 10.75 5.35
CA ARG A 142 -28.82 11.20 4.85
C ARG A 142 -29.84 10.06 4.77
N ALA A 143 -29.41 8.86 4.37
CA ALA A 143 -30.31 7.74 4.12
C ALA A 143 -30.70 7.01 5.41
N GLN A 144 -29.80 6.87 6.37
CA GLN A 144 -29.98 6.03 7.54
C GLN A 144 -29.64 6.74 8.88
N GLY A 145 -29.35 8.04 8.85
CA GLY A 145 -28.97 8.80 10.06
C GLY A 145 -27.62 8.36 10.66
N LYS A 146 -26.75 7.76 9.87
CA LYS A 146 -25.42 7.34 10.32
C LYS A 146 -24.54 8.54 10.61
N TRP A 147 -23.79 8.48 11.72
CA TRP A 147 -22.93 9.56 12.19
C TRP A 147 -21.49 9.11 12.48
N ASP A 148 -21.23 7.84 12.27
CA ASP A 148 -19.89 7.23 12.43
C ASP A 148 -18.96 7.52 11.23
N PRO A 149 -17.67 7.64 11.47
CA PRO A 149 -17.00 7.71 12.76
C PRO A 149 -17.25 9.06 13.45
N GLY A 150 -17.76 8.99 14.72
CA GLY A 150 -18.00 10.17 15.54
C GLY A 150 -16.69 10.78 16.03
N SER A 151 -16.72 12.07 16.40
CA SER A 151 -15.55 12.83 16.88
C SER A 151 -14.33 12.74 15.94
N MET A 152 -14.57 12.48 14.64
CA MET A 152 -13.54 12.44 13.60
C MET A 152 -13.87 13.44 12.49
N ASP A 153 -12.94 14.35 12.23
CA ASP A 153 -12.96 15.20 11.04
C ASP A 153 -12.45 14.39 9.86
N MET A 154 -13.30 14.13 8.88
CA MET A 154 -12.94 13.28 7.73
C MET A 154 -11.97 13.98 6.77
N ASP A 155 -11.95 15.31 6.69
CA ASP A 155 -11.00 16.03 5.85
C ASP A 155 -9.60 15.99 6.45
N ALA A 156 -9.49 16.20 7.78
CA ALA A 156 -8.24 16.01 8.50
C ALA A 156 -7.75 14.55 8.41
N PHE A 157 -8.65 13.59 8.57
CA PHE A 157 -8.33 12.17 8.46
C PHE A 157 -7.79 11.82 7.06
N ARG A 158 -8.45 12.27 5.98
CA ARG A 158 -7.96 12.11 4.61
C ARG A 158 -6.59 12.75 4.39
N ALA A 159 -6.35 13.93 4.96
CA ALA A 159 -5.05 14.60 4.85
C ALA A 159 -3.93 13.78 5.51
N ASP A 160 -4.20 13.18 6.70
CA ASP A 160 -3.22 12.33 7.38
C ASP A 160 -3.04 10.97 6.67
N VAL A 161 -4.09 10.40 6.10
CA VAL A 161 -4.01 9.22 5.24
C VAL A 161 -3.15 9.50 4.01
N GLN A 162 -3.33 10.66 3.35
CA GLN A 162 -2.53 11.06 2.20
C GLN A 162 -1.05 11.19 2.56
N LYS A 163 -0.76 11.88 3.64
CA LYS A 163 0.61 11.96 4.17
C LYS A 163 1.24 10.57 4.37
N GLN A 164 0.47 9.63 4.94
CA GLN A 164 0.96 8.27 5.18
C GLN A 164 1.15 7.50 3.85
N ILE A 165 0.34 7.77 2.83
CA ILE A 165 0.51 7.22 1.48
C ILE A 165 1.82 7.76 0.88
N ASP A 166 2.04 9.06 0.91
CA ASP A 166 3.17 9.75 0.30
C ASP A 166 4.49 9.40 0.98
N ASN A 167 4.53 9.40 2.31
CA ASN A 167 5.72 9.06 3.09
C ASN A 167 6.29 7.68 2.73
N LYS A 168 5.43 6.69 2.47
CA LYS A 168 5.88 5.35 2.07
C LYS A 168 6.26 5.26 0.58
N ASN A 169 5.73 6.13 -0.26
CA ASN A 169 6.17 6.24 -1.65
C ASN A 169 7.58 6.87 -1.71
N ASP A 170 7.90 7.77 -0.77
CA ASP A 170 9.23 8.36 -0.61
C ASP A 170 10.22 7.43 0.13
N GLU A 171 9.73 6.49 0.93
CA GLU A 171 10.53 5.40 1.48
C GLU A 171 10.85 4.39 0.37
N GLY A 172 11.77 4.78 -0.53
CA GLY A 172 12.20 3.96 -1.67
C GLY A 172 12.66 2.54 -1.27
N PHE A 173 12.96 1.72 -2.25
CA PHE A 173 13.44 0.32 -2.11
C PHE A 173 14.47 0.12 -0.97
N LEU A 174 15.35 1.10 -0.74
CA LEU A 174 16.35 1.04 0.33
C LEU A 174 15.75 1.03 1.73
N MET A 175 14.63 1.75 1.96
CA MET A 175 13.98 1.80 3.28
C MET A 175 13.16 0.53 3.59
N ALA A 176 12.88 -0.31 2.59
CA ALA A 176 12.29 -1.64 2.79
C ALA A 176 13.30 -2.68 3.30
N LEU A 177 14.59 -2.36 3.24
CA LEU A 177 15.68 -3.19 3.76
C LEU A 177 15.94 -2.87 5.23
N ASN A 178 16.42 -3.84 5.99
CA ASN A 178 16.96 -3.57 7.33
C ASN A 178 18.26 -2.73 7.24
N ASP A 179 18.67 -2.11 8.35
CA ASP A 179 19.83 -1.21 8.39
C ASP A 179 21.11 -1.87 7.85
N ALA A 180 21.33 -3.16 8.16
CA ALA A 180 22.52 -3.88 7.70
C ALA A 180 22.52 -4.05 6.18
N ASP A 181 21.36 -4.37 5.60
CA ASP A 181 21.21 -4.51 4.15
C ASP A 181 21.26 -3.15 3.44
N GLN A 182 20.70 -2.08 4.03
CA GLN A 182 20.85 -0.72 3.51
C GLN A 182 22.31 -0.30 3.45
N HIS A 183 23.06 -0.50 4.55
CA HIS A 183 24.50 -0.23 4.61
C HIS A 183 25.27 -1.04 3.60
N ARG A 184 24.91 -2.31 3.39
CA ARG A 184 25.55 -3.17 2.40
C ARG A 184 25.31 -2.69 0.97
N VAL A 185 24.05 -2.35 0.62
CA VAL A 185 23.73 -1.81 -0.71
C VAL A 185 24.45 -0.48 -0.94
N LEU A 186 24.44 0.41 0.05
CA LEU A 186 25.15 1.68 -0.03
C LEU A 186 26.65 1.47 -0.21
N PHE A 187 27.25 0.53 0.54
CA PHE A 187 28.67 0.17 0.42
C PHE A 187 28.99 -0.31 -0.99
N GLU A 188 28.21 -1.24 -1.55
CA GLU A 188 28.43 -1.78 -2.90
C GLU A 188 28.30 -0.70 -4.00
N LEU A 189 27.40 0.28 -3.81
CA LEU A 189 27.18 1.36 -4.78
C LEU A 189 28.23 2.47 -4.70
N THR A 190 28.80 2.75 -3.52
CA THR A 190 29.66 3.92 -3.28
C THR A 190 31.14 3.59 -3.15
N ASN A 191 31.51 2.37 -2.74
CA ASN A 191 32.91 1.98 -2.67
C ASN A 191 33.49 1.75 -4.05
N ARG A 192 34.80 2.09 -4.17
CA ARG A 192 35.58 1.82 -5.37
C ARG A 192 36.25 0.46 -5.26
N PHE A 193 36.02 -0.36 -6.23
CA PHE A 193 36.63 -1.69 -6.36
C PHE A 193 37.71 -1.69 -7.44
N PRO A 194 38.82 -2.41 -7.24
CA PRO A 194 39.83 -2.55 -8.28
C PRO A 194 39.30 -3.39 -9.44
N SER A 195 39.79 -3.10 -10.64
CA SER A 195 39.51 -3.89 -11.82
C SER A 195 39.96 -5.34 -11.64
N ARG A 196 39.18 -6.29 -12.11
CA ARG A 196 39.54 -7.72 -12.19
C ARG A 196 40.41 -8.05 -13.42
N VAL A 197 40.62 -7.07 -14.29
CA VAL A 197 41.50 -7.24 -15.46
C VAL A 197 42.96 -7.23 -15.00
N GLN A 198 43.69 -8.30 -15.31
CA GLN A 198 45.09 -8.44 -14.92
C GLN A 198 45.94 -7.27 -15.46
N GLY A 199 46.70 -6.62 -14.58
CA GLY A 199 47.55 -5.46 -14.92
C GLY A 199 46.84 -4.12 -15.01
N SER A 200 45.50 -4.07 -14.80
CA SER A 200 44.75 -2.83 -14.75
C SER A 200 44.94 -2.12 -13.41
N THR A 201 45.16 -0.82 -13.44
CA THR A 201 45.18 0.08 -12.27
C THR A 201 43.84 0.80 -12.07
N PHE A 202 42.86 0.52 -12.94
CA PHE A 202 41.53 1.13 -12.87
C PHE A 202 40.76 0.64 -11.63
N ALA A 203 40.13 1.57 -10.92
CA ALA A 203 39.23 1.26 -9.82
C ALA A 203 38.06 2.25 -9.85
N ASP A 204 36.84 1.73 -9.70
CA ASP A 204 35.65 2.57 -9.68
C ASP A 204 34.54 1.93 -8.85
N THR A 205 33.44 2.70 -8.63
CA THR A 205 32.20 2.20 -8.05
C THR A 205 31.51 1.24 -9.01
N LEU A 206 30.57 0.46 -8.52
CA LEU A 206 29.74 -0.41 -9.38
C LEU A 206 29.07 0.37 -10.52
N VAL A 207 28.52 1.54 -10.19
CA VAL A 207 27.89 2.43 -11.19
C VAL A 207 28.93 2.94 -12.20
N GLY A 208 30.11 3.33 -11.74
CA GLY A 208 31.20 3.76 -12.61
C GLY A 208 31.64 2.66 -13.58
N TYR A 209 31.71 1.41 -13.12
CA TYR A 209 32.01 0.25 -14.00
C TYR A 209 30.93 0.04 -15.07
N VAL A 210 29.63 0.18 -14.71
CA VAL A 210 28.53 0.05 -15.68
C VAL A 210 28.62 1.12 -16.75
N LEU A 211 28.84 2.38 -16.36
CA LEU A 211 28.96 3.50 -17.31
C LEU A 211 30.20 3.34 -18.21
N GLU A 212 31.32 2.88 -17.67
CA GLU A 212 32.53 2.63 -18.47
C GLU A 212 32.35 1.45 -19.46
N MET A 213 31.59 0.41 -19.06
CA MET A 213 31.22 -0.68 -19.97
C MET A 213 30.35 -0.18 -21.12
N ASP A 214 29.35 0.65 -20.82
CA ASP A 214 28.46 1.25 -21.83
C ASP A 214 29.27 2.04 -22.86
N ARG A 215 30.15 2.93 -22.39
CA ARG A 215 31.06 3.69 -23.26
C ARG A 215 31.94 2.78 -24.14
N LYS A 216 32.50 1.70 -23.59
CA LYS A 216 33.33 0.75 -24.35
C LYS A 216 32.53 -0.05 -25.37
N VAL A 217 31.29 -0.39 -25.07
CA VAL A 217 30.38 -1.05 -26.02
C VAL A 217 30.11 -0.13 -27.21
N GLU A 218 29.85 1.16 -26.98
CA GLU A 218 29.68 2.14 -28.07
C GLU A 218 30.94 2.27 -28.93
N GLU A 219 32.13 2.38 -28.30
CA GLU A 219 33.41 2.45 -29.04
C GLU A 219 33.66 1.19 -29.90
N LEU A 220 33.32 0.01 -29.39
CA LEU A 220 33.41 -1.24 -30.12
C LEU A 220 32.41 -1.27 -31.29
N HIS A 221 31.22 -0.75 -31.09
CA HIS A 221 30.20 -0.66 -32.12
C HIS A 221 30.63 0.23 -33.29
N GLU A 222 31.19 1.41 -33.00
CA GLU A 222 31.76 2.30 -34.02
C GLU A 222 32.95 1.71 -34.72
N SER A 223 33.85 1.03 -33.99
CA SER A 223 35.00 0.32 -34.57
C SER A 223 34.57 -0.80 -35.51
N ARG A 224 33.51 -1.53 -35.16
CA ARG A 224 32.94 -2.58 -36.01
C ARG A 224 32.39 -1.98 -37.30
N LYS A 225 31.62 -0.90 -37.26
CA LYS A 225 31.11 -0.20 -38.46
C LYS A 225 32.22 0.25 -39.36
N ALA A 226 33.32 0.78 -38.78
CA ALA A 226 34.47 1.21 -39.57
C ALA A 226 35.21 0.03 -40.24
N LEU A 227 35.26 -1.14 -39.60
CA LEU A 227 35.83 -2.36 -40.19
C LEU A 227 34.93 -2.94 -41.28
N GLU A 228 33.64 -2.96 -41.10
CA GLU A 228 32.66 -3.38 -42.12
C GLU A 228 32.77 -2.52 -43.38
N ALA A 229 32.83 -1.19 -43.25
CA ALA A 229 33.02 -0.28 -44.39
C ALA A 229 34.37 -0.53 -45.12
N LYS A 230 35.46 -0.81 -44.38
CA LYS A 230 36.77 -1.17 -45.00
C LYS A 230 36.70 -2.50 -45.75
N LEU A 231 36.03 -3.50 -45.16
CA LEU A 231 35.85 -4.80 -45.80
C LEU A 231 35.05 -4.68 -47.10
N ASP A 232 33.96 -3.92 -47.09
CA ASP A 232 33.15 -3.67 -48.28
C ASP A 232 33.97 -2.97 -49.40
N ALA A 233 34.81 -2.00 -49.02
CA ALA A 233 35.69 -1.32 -49.93
C ALA A 233 36.77 -2.26 -50.55
N VAL A 234 37.29 -3.22 -49.78
CA VAL A 234 38.23 -4.25 -50.30
C VAL A 234 37.50 -5.23 -51.21
N LEU A 235 36.33 -5.71 -50.83
CA LEU A 235 35.51 -6.62 -51.62
C LEU A 235 35.15 -5.99 -52.99
N ALA A 236 34.76 -4.71 -53.01
CA ALA A 236 34.49 -3.98 -54.25
C ALA A 236 35.72 -3.89 -55.18
N LYS A 237 36.92 -3.78 -54.64
CA LYS A 237 38.20 -3.75 -55.42
C LYS A 237 38.60 -5.12 -55.94
N VAL A 238 38.25 -6.20 -55.30
CA VAL A 238 38.54 -7.57 -55.70
C VAL A 238 37.57 -8.07 -56.77
N ALA A 239 36.32 -7.51 -56.76
CA ALA A 239 35.28 -7.85 -57.69
C ALA A 239 35.31 -7.02 -59.03
N ALA A 240 36.19 -6.02 -59.13
CA ALA A 240 36.41 -5.18 -60.29
C ALA A 240 37.66 -5.64 -61.08
#